data_6f3522f3623ab4b1a72c83ef1dd40305
#
_entry.id   6f3522f3623ab4b1a72c83ef1dd40305
#
_cell.length_a   1.000
_cell.length_b   1.000
_cell.length_c   1.000
_cell.angle_alpha   90.00
_cell.angle_beta   90.00
_cell.angle_gamma   90.00
#
_symmetry.space_group_name_H-M   'P 1'
#
loop_
_entity.id
_entity.type
_entity.pdbx_description
1 polymer ?
#
loop_
_entity_poly.entity_id
_entity_poly.type
_entity_poly.pdbx_seq_one_letter_code
_entity_poly.pdbx_strand_id
1 'polypeptide(L)'
;VTCGGDNPKANTECGFYAALDVPGFNYRVNLYDELISKQPQGFILGSETTSTVSSRGVYKFPVDEKKMATYKDGQCSSYDVECCGWSNLPDDDMIAQDDRSFTIGQFIWTGIDYLGEPTPYYSYWPSRSSYFGAVDLAGLPKDRFYLYRSVWNEKQPTLHLLPHWTWPGREGQQTPVYCYTSYPEAELFVNGQSQGRIKKDKASRLDR
;
A
#
# COMPACT_ATOMS: atom_id res chain seq x y z
N VAL A 1 22.22 -14.33 3.23
CA VAL A 1 22.19 -13.47 2.03
C VAL A 1 20.77 -13.47 1.48
N THR A 2 20.25 -12.31 1.08
CA THR A 2 18.99 -12.16 0.36
C THR A 2 19.19 -11.33 -0.89
N CYS A 3 18.27 -11.49 -1.84
CA CYS A 3 18.17 -10.65 -3.03
C CYS A 3 16.71 -10.50 -3.42
N GLY A 4 16.28 -9.29 -3.73
CA GLY A 4 14.97 -9.01 -4.29
C GLY A 4 14.89 -9.42 -5.75
N GLY A 5 13.93 -10.26 -6.10
CA GLY A 5 13.76 -10.74 -7.46
C GLY A 5 12.43 -10.34 -8.07
N ASP A 6 12.46 -9.59 -9.16
CA ASP A 6 11.26 -9.13 -9.88
C ASP A 6 10.57 -10.22 -10.71
N ASN A 7 11.30 -11.31 -11.03
CA ASN A 7 10.73 -12.45 -11.71
C ASN A 7 10.86 -13.73 -10.87
N PRO A 8 10.01 -13.90 -9.84
CA PRO A 8 10.10 -15.03 -8.92
C PRO A 8 10.04 -16.39 -9.61
N LYS A 9 9.26 -16.51 -10.67
CA LYS A 9 9.14 -17.77 -11.42
C LYS A 9 10.45 -18.16 -12.08
N ALA A 10 11.06 -17.26 -12.86
CA ALA A 10 12.34 -17.53 -13.50
C ALA A 10 13.46 -17.75 -12.48
N ASN A 11 13.50 -16.97 -11.40
CA ASN A 11 14.49 -17.12 -10.34
C ASN A 11 14.37 -18.45 -9.58
N THR A 12 13.15 -18.97 -9.45
CA THR A 12 12.92 -20.31 -8.91
C THR A 12 13.37 -21.39 -9.90
N GLU A 13 12.98 -21.27 -11.15
CA GLU A 13 13.27 -22.27 -12.20
C GLU A 13 14.77 -22.42 -12.48
N CYS A 14 15.53 -21.32 -12.45
CA CYS A 14 16.98 -21.37 -12.63
C CYS A 14 17.78 -21.73 -11.37
N GLY A 15 17.11 -21.96 -10.23
CA GLY A 15 17.76 -22.29 -8.96
C GLY A 15 18.39 -21.12 -8.21
N PHE A 16 18.20 -19.88 -8.68
CA PHE A 16 18.78 -18.70 -8.04
C PHE A 16 18.32 -18.55 -6.60
N TYR A 17 17.02 -18.67 -6.35
CA TYR A 17 16.48 -18.56 -4.99
C TYR A 17 16.93 -19.70 -4.07
N ALA A 18 17.17 -20.89 -4.60
CA ALA A 18 17.66 -22.01 -3.80
C ALA A 18 19.09 -21.78 -3.27
N ALA A 19 19.85 -20.88 -3.89
CA ALA A 19 21.20 -20.52 -3.47
C ALA A 19 21.22 -19.39 -2.40
N LEU A 20 20.09 -18.76 -2.10
CA LEU A 20 19.97 -17.70 -1.10
C LEU A 20 19.59 -18.27 0.26
N ASP A 21 19.99 -17.58 1.33
CA ASP A 21 19.49 -17.89 2.69
C ASP A 21 18.03 -17.47 2.83
N VAL A 22 17.63 -16.37 2.19
CA VAL A 22 16.28 -15.80 2.22
C VAL A 22 15.85 -15.43 0.80
N PRO A 23 14.89 -16.16 0.19
CA PRO A 23 14.36 -15.81 -1.12
C PRO A 23 13.47 -14.56 -1.01
N GLY A 24 13.87 -13.48 -1.68
CA GLY A 24 13.16 -12.21 -1.71
C GLY A 24 12.32 -12.07 -2.99
N PHE A 25 11.01 -11.99 -2.83
CA PHE A 25 10.09 -11.81 -3.94
C PHE A 25 9.67 -10.33 -4.02
N ASN A 26 9.93 -9.71 -5.16
CA ASN A 26 9.41 -8.37 -5.44
C ASN A 26 8.00 -8.52 -6.01
N TYR A 27 7.00 -7.98 -5.30
CA TYR A 27 5.59 -8.05 -5.73
C TYR A 27 5.11 -9.50 -5.95
N ARG A 28 4.20 -9.71 -6.90
CA ARG A 28 3.77 -11.04 -7.38
C ARG A 28 3.23 -11.95 -6.29
N VAL A 29 2.49 -11.40 -5.32
CA VAL A 29 1.87 -12.19 -4.23
C VAL A 29 0.99 -13.34 -4.73
N ASN A 30 0.45 -13.22 -5.94
CA ASN A 30 -0.30 -14.28 -6.62
C ASN A 30 0.53 -15.53 -6.94
N LEU A 31 1.86 -15.44 -6.91
CA LEU A 31 2.75 -16.57 -7.15
C LEU A 31 3.25 -17.24 -5.86
N TYR A 32 2.97 -16.68 -4.69
CA TYR A 32 3.49 -17.16 -3.43
C TYR A 32 3.09 -18.63 -3.17
N ASP A 33 1.80 -18.94 -3.31
CA ASP A 33 1.28 -20.29 -3.08
C ASP A 33 1.79 -21.32 -4.11
N GLU A 34 1.99 -20.90 -5.36
CA GLU A 34 2.56 -21.76 -6.41
C GLU A 34 4.03 -22.09 -6.16
N LEU A 35 4.80 -21.06 -5.74
CA LEU A 35 6.27 -21.18 -5.72
C LEU A 35 6.86 -21.63 -4.39
N ILE A 36 6.10 -21.55 -3.29
CA ILE A 36 6.61 -21.90 -1.96
C ILE A 36 7.13 -23.34 -1.90
N SER A 37 6.43 -24.28 -2.51
CA SER A 37 6.82 -25.68 -2.52
C SER A 37 8.16 -25.95 -3.22
N LYS A 38 8.63 -25.01 -4.02
CA LYS A 38 9.90 -25.06 -4.74
C LYS A 38 11.04 -24.32 -4.02
N GLN A 39 10.75 -23.69 -2.88
CA GLN A 39 11.76 -23.00 -2.07
C GLN A 39 12.29 -23.95 -0.99
N PRO A 40 13.57 -24.36 -1.06
CA PRO A 40 14.14 -25.27 -0.06
C PRO A 40 14.17 -24.69 1.36
N GLN A 41 14.10 -23.39 1.49
CA GLN A 41 14.05 -22.66 2.78
C GLN A 41 12.69 -22.83 3.47
N GLY A 42 11.61 -23.09 2.72
CA GLY A 42 10.26 -23.23 3.26
C GLY A 42 9.57 -21.91 3.62
N PHE A 43 10.13 -20.76 3.21
CA PHE A 43 9.55 -19.44 3.44
C PHE A 43 9.88 -18.44 2.33
N ILE A 44 9.16 -17.32 2.30
CA ILE A 44 9.30 -16.21 1.34
C ILE A 44 9.33 -14.89 2.10
N LEU A 45 10.23 -14.00 1.69
CA LEU A 45 10.26 -12.59 2.09
C LEU A 45 9.65 -11.73 0.98
N GLY A 46 8.70 -10.85 1.27
CA GLY A 46 8.29 -9.78 0.38
C GLY A 46 9.37 -8.70 0.34
N SER A 47 10.35 -8.82 -0.55
CA SER A 47 11.50 -7.91 -0.59
C SER A 47 11.19 -6.54 -1.17
N GLU A 48 10.15 -6.45 -2.01
CA GLU A 48 9.48 -5.21 -2.40
C GLU A 48 7.98 -5.50 -2.54
N THR A 49 7.17 -4.70 -1.87
CA THR A 49 5.70 -4.81 -1.93
C THR A 49 5.09 -3.43 -2.14
N THR A 50 3.83 -3.38 -2.52
CA THR A 50 3.02 -2.16 -2.50
C THR A 50 3.63 -0.94 -3.19
N SER A 51 3.98 -1.02 -4.49
CA SER A 51 4.23 0.17 -5.32
C SER A 51 2.91 0.93 -5.56
N THR A 52 2.31 1.37 -4.47
CA THR A 52 1.10 2.19 -4.43
C THR A 52 1.52 3.64 -4.54
N VAL A 53 0.85 4.40 -5.39
CA VAL A 53 1.17 5.81 -5.66
C VAL A 53 0.21 6.73 -4.92
N SER A 54 0.72 7.84 -4.36
CA SER A 54 -0.10 8.90 -3.77
C SER A 54 0.63 10.22 -3.70
N SER A 55 -0.14 11.30 -3.75
CA SER A 55 0.31 12.65 -3.43
C SER A 55 -0.33 13.10 -2.12
N ARG A 56 0.48 13.57 -1.16
CA ARG A 56 0.00 13.95 0.17
C ARG A 56 -1.14 14.98 0.09
N GLY A 57 -2.30 14.64 0.68
CA GLY A 57 -3.46 15.52 0.78
C GLY A 57 -4.21 15.77 -0.55
N VAL A 58 -3.94 14.99 -1.59
CA VAL A 58 -4.67 15.02 -2.87
C VAL A 58 -5.64 13.85 -2.93
N TYR A 59 -6.89 14.13 -3.25
CA TYR A 59 -7.92 13.09 -3.33
C TYR A 59 -8.67 13.17 -4.65
N LYS A 60 -8.85 12.03 -5.29
CA LYS A 60 -9.54 11.92 -6.58
C LYS A 60 -10.88 11.22 -6.41
N PHE A 61 -11.85 11.67 -7.18
CA PHE A 61 -13.21 11.13 -7.17
C PHE A 61 -13.66 10.74 -8.58
N PRO A 62 -14.45 9.68 -8.73
CA PRO A 62 -14.84 8.71 -7.69
C PRO A 62 -13.63 7.96 -7.14
N VAL A 63 -13.77 7.42 -5.92
CA VAL A 63 -12.73 6.60 -5.29
C VAL A 63 -12.84 5.18 -5.83
N ASP A 64 -11.99 4.87 -6.80
CA ASP A 64 -11.93 3.57 -7.46
C ASP A 64 -10.51 3.03 -7.45
N GLU A 65 -10.36 1.72 -7.36
CA GLU A 65 -9.08 1.06 -7.51
C GLU A 65 -8.58 1.15 -8.95
N LYS A 66 -7.37 1.63 -9.15
CA LYS A 66 -6.80 1.87 -10.47
C LYS A 66 -5.34 1.48 -10.55
N LYS A 67 -4.96 0.87 -11.66
CA LYS A 67 -3.55 0.66 -12.01
C LYS A 67 -3.11 1.72 -13.01
N MET A 68 -1.96 2.34 -12.75
CA MET A 68 -1.34 3.35 -13.61
C MET A 68 -2.26 4.54 -13.94
N ALA A 69 -3.07 4.98 -12.95
CA ALA A 69 -3.93 6.13 -13.13
C ALA A 69 -3.11 7.41 -13.32
N THR A 70 -3.54 8.24 -14.26
CA THR A 70 -2.93 9.56 -14.53
C THR A 70 -4.01 10.64 -14.55
N TYR A 71 -3.64 11.82 -14.05
CA TYR A 71 -4.52 12.99 -13.98
C TYR A 71 -3.83 14.23 -14.56
N LYS A 72 -4.61 15.17 -15.07
CA LYS A 72 -4.10 16.38 -15.74
C LYS A 72 -3.20 17.25 -14.83
N ASP A 73 -3.41 17.20 -13.54
CA ASP A 73 -2.63 17.95 -12.54
C ASP A 73 -1.33 17.25 -12.12
N GLY A 74 -1.06 16.06 -12.67
CA GLY A 74 0.15 15.30 -12.36
C GLY A 74 0.23 14.82 -10.91
N GLN A 75 -0.91 14.58 -10.25
CA GLN A 75 -0.99 14.11 -8.87
C GLN A 75 -1.71 12.76 -8.79
N CYS A 76 -1.45 11.99 -7.72
CA CYS A 76 -2.08 10.71 -7.44
C CYS A 76 -3.01 10.82 -6.24
N SER A 77 -4.04 9.96 -6.18
CA SER A 77 -4.98 9.96 -5.07
C SER A 77 -4.35 9.47 -3.76
N SER A 78 -4.64 10.14 -2.67
CA SER A 78 -4.17 9.78 -1.32
C SER A 78 -5.06 8.73 -0.62
N TYR A 79 -6.06 8.20 -1.31
CA TYR A 79 -6.90 7.11 -0.79
C TYR A 79 -6.22 5.73 -0.80
N ASP A 80 -4.98 5.63 -1.28
CA ASP A 80 -4.22 4.37 -1.41
C ASP A 80 -4.91 3.30 -2.29
N VAL A 81 -5.67 3.75 -3.29
CA VAL A 81 -6.41 2.93 -4.26
C VAL A 81 -5.75 2.90 -5.65
N GLU A 82 -4.56 3.46 -5.78
CA GLU A 82 -3.83 3.56 -7.05
C GLU A 82 -2.46 2.90 -6.93
N CYS A 83 -2.14 1.98 -7.83
CA CYS A 83 -0.86 1.28 -7.83
C CYS A 83 -0.27 1.12 -9.23
N CYS A 84 0.97 0.67 -9.29
CA CYS A 84 1.66 0.31 -10.53
C CYS A 84 1.12 -0.99 -11.13
N GLY A 85 1.37 -1.18 -12.44
CA GLY A 85 0.90 -2.34 -13.17
C GLY A 85 1.47 -3.68 -12.67
N TRP A 86 2.65 -3.65 -12.07
CA TRP A 86 3.35 -4.82 -11.52
C TRP A 86 3.04 -5.08 -10.04
N SER A 87 2.29 -4.19 -9.39
CA SER A 87 2.07 -4.17 -7.95
C SER A 87 0.60 -4.43 -7.58
N ASN A 88 0.34 -4.43 -6.28
CA ASN A 88 -0.96 -4.53 -5.66
C ASN A 88 -1.21 -3.31 -4.77
N LEU A 89 -2.42 -3.22 -4.23
CA LEU A 89 -2.75 -2.28 -3.18
C LEU A 89 -2.22 -2.77 -1.81
N PRO A 90 -2.04 -1.87 -0.83
CA PRO A 90 -1.51 -2.25 0.48
C PRO A 90 -2.30 -3.37 1.17
N ASP A 91 -3.62 -3.34 1.06
CA ASP A 91 -4.50 -4.35 1.65
C ASP A 91 -4.20 -5.76 1.13
N ASP A 92 -4.01 -5.90 -0.18
CA ASP A 92 -3.72 -7.20 -0.81
C ASP A 92 -2.38 -7.77 -0.34
N ASP A 93 -1.36 -6.92 -0.24
CA ASP A 93 -0.04 -7.35 0.22
C ASP A 93 -0.03 -7.66 1.73
N MET A 94 -0.75 -6.88 2.54
CA MET A 94 -0.91 -7.16 3.97
C MET A 94 -1.64 -8.49 4.20
N ILE A 95 -2.75 -8.72 3.51
CA ILE A 95 -3.48 -9.99 3.56
C ILE A 95 -2.60 -11.15 3.13
N ALA A 96 -1.83 -10.97 2.06
CA ALA A 96 -0.92 -12.01 1.59
C ALA A 96 0.13 -12.40 2.63
N GLN A 97 0.61 -11.43 3.41
CA GLN A 97 1.57 -11.66 4.49
C GLN A 97 0.91 -12.32 5.71
N ASP A 98 -0.27 -11.84 6.11
CA ASP A 98 -0.93 -12.30 7.33
C ASP A 98 -1.54 -13.70 7.21
N ASP A 99 -2.05 -14.05 6.02
CA ASP A 99 -2.78 -15.30 5.81
C ASP A 99 -1.87 -16.48 5.47
N ARG A 100 -0.57 -16.25 5.22
CA ARG A 100 0.39 -17.30 4.85
C ARG A 100 1.45 -17.49 5.92
N SER A 101 1.43 -18.63 6.56
CA SER A 101 2.40 -19.00 7.62
C SER A 101 3.85 -19.12 7.14
N PHE A 102 4.05 -19.16 5.82
CA PHE A 102 5.39 -19.27 5.22
C PHE A 102 5.96 -17.91 4.78
N THR A 103 5.25 -16.81 4.94
CA THR A 103 5.80 -15.47 4.76
C THR A 103 6.47 -14.99 6.03
N ILE A 104 7.64 -14.37 5.91
CA ILE A 104 8.44 -13.92 7.06
C ILE A 104 8.46 -12.40 7.20
N GLY A 105 7.64 -11.69 6.42
CA GLY A 105 7.50 -10.24 6.43
C GLY A 105 7.66 -9.61 5.07
N GLN A 106 7.61 -8.28 5.06
CA GLN A 106 7.67 -7.51 3.82
C GLN A 106 8.39 -6.17 3.98
N PHE A 107 8.94 -5.67 2.88
CA PHE A 107 9.45 -4.31 2.75
C PHE A 107 8.65 -3.58 1.68
N ILE A 108 8.03 -2.48 2.06
CA ILE A 108 7.25 -1.68 1.12
C ILE A 108 8.15 -0.89 0.16
N TRP A 109 7.72 -0.69 -1.07
CA TRP A 109 8.28 0.28 -1.98
C TRP A 109 7.39 1.53 -2.00
N THR A 110 7.75 2.65 -1.28
CA THR A 110 8.97 2.80 -0.48
C THR A 110 8.68 3.64 0.77
N GLY A 111 9.63 3.76 1.67
CA GLY A 111 9.46 4.54 2.91
C GLY A 111 9.34 6.05 2.65
N ILE A 112 10.19 6.60 1.78
CA ILE A 112 10.27 8.05 1.50
C ILE A 112 10.23 8.26 0.00
N ASP A 113 9.52 9.30 -0.47
CA ASP A 113 9.59 9.73 -1.86
C ASP A 113 11.03 10.11 -2.25
N TYR A 114 11.39 9.92 -3.49
CA TYR A 114 12.70 10.24 -4.03
C TYR A 114 12.60 10.94 -5.38
N LEU A 115 13.68 11.58 -5.82
CA LEU A 115 13.76 12.24 -7.11
C LEU A 115 14.02 11.22 -8.23
N GLY A 116 13.56 11.54 -9.42
CA GLY A 116 13.96 10.86 -10.66
C GLY A 116 12.99 9.84 -11.22
N GLU A 117 11.99 9.37 -10.49
CA GLU A 117 10.99 8.42 -10.99
C GLU A 117 9.59 9.02 -11.04
N PRO A 118 9.05 9.32 -12.23
CA PRO A 118 7.76 9.99 -12.37
C PRO A 118 6.57 9.04 -12.43
N THR A 119 6.72 7.74 -12.24
CA THR A 119 5.60 6.78 -12.37
C THR A 119 4.38 7.25 -11.56
N PRO A 120 3.18 7.31 -12.15
CA PRO A 120 2.77 6.82 -13.48
C PRO A 120 2.94 7.86 -14.62
N TYR A 121 3.60 8.98 -14.39
CA TYR A 121 3.68 10.12 -15.30
C TYR A 121 4.96 10.12 -16.15
N TYR A 122 5.22 9.08 -16.91
CA TYR A 122 6.45 8.90 -17.71
C TYR A 122 6.73 10.02 -18.72
N SER A 123 5.73 10.80 -19.13
CA SER A 123 5.91 11.95 -20.01
C SER A 123 6.37 13.21 -19.29
N TYR A 124 6.40 13.21 -17.97
CA TYR A 124 6.83 14.36 -17.16
C TYR A 124 8.32 14.27 -16.88
N TRP A 125 9.10 15.11 -17.54
CA TRP A 125 10.53 15.23 -17.33
C TRP A 125 10.96 16.67 -17.20
N PRO A 126 11.85 17.01 -16.25
CA PRO A 126 12.37 16.12 -15.19
C PRO A 126 11.29 15.77 -14.17
N SER A 127 11.36 14.56 -13.58
CA SER A 127 10.48 14.15 -12.50
C SER A 127 10.73 15.03 -11.27
N ARG A 128 9.64 15.48 -10.68
CA ARG A 128 9.71 16.28 -9.44
C ARG A 128 9.89 15.41 -8.21
N SER A 129 9.28 14.24 -8.21
CA SER A 129 9.25 13.30 -7.10
C SER A 129 8.73 11.96 -7.59
N SER A 130 9.10 10.88 -6.93
CA SER A 130 8.31 9.66 -6.95
C SER A 130 7.01 9.88 -6.18
N TYR A 131 6.06 8.93 -6.32
CA TYR A 131 4.77 8.95 -5.63
C TYR A 131 4.62 7.76 -4.67
N PHE A 132 5.67 6.97 -4.48
CA PHE A 132 5.64 5.69 -3.75
C PHE A 132 5.79 5.83 -2.24
N GLY A 133 6.40 6.91 -1.77
CA GLY A 133 6.75 7.07 -0.37
C GLY A 133 5.55 7.02 0.57
N ALA A 134 5.73 6.41 1.74
CA ALA A 134 4.85 6.62 2.89
C ALA A 134 5.02 8.04 3.46
N VAL A 135 6.19 8.63 3.24
CA VAL A 135 6.56 10.00 3.62
C VAL A 135 6.96 10.75 2.35
N ASP A 136 6.59 12.03 2.23
CA ASP A 136 6.96 12.86 1.09
C ASP A 136 8.40 13.39 1.16
N LEU A 137 8.87 14.10 0.10
CA LEU A 137 10.21 14.68 0.06
C LEU A 137 10.48 15.71 1.15
N ALA A 138 9.45 16.31 1.72
CA ALA A 138 9.58 17.26 2.82
C ALA A 138 9.65 16.59 4.20
N GLY A 139 9.63 15.25 4.25
CA GLY A 139 9.62 14.49 5.49
C GLY A 139 8.25 14.43 6.18
N LEU A 140 7.17 14.77 5.46
CA LEU A 140 5.82 14.78 6.01
C LEU A 140 5.08 13.47 5.68
N PRO A 141 4.41 12.83 6.65
CA PRO A 141 3.70 11.59 6.42
C PRO A 141 2.50 11.78 5.47
N LYS A 142 2.35 10.85 4.53
CA LYS A 142 1.14 10.69 3.72
C LYS A 142 0.11 9.83 4.47
N ASP A 143 -1.12 9.72 3.96
CA ASP A 143 -2.16 8.92 4.63
C ASP A 143 -1.72 7.45 4.82
N ARG A 144 -1.05 6.85 3.83
CA ARG A 144 -0.54 5.48 3.94
C ARG A 144 0.52 5.26 5.03
N PHE A 145 1.21 6.29 5.48
CA PHE A 145 2.07 6.17 6.66
C PHE A 145 1.27 5.72 7.88
N TYR A 146 0.07 6.28 8.03
CA TYR A 146 -0.82 5.92 9.14
C TYR A 146 -1.46 4.55 8.95
N LEU A 147 -1.69 4.12 7.70
CA LEU A 147 -2.10 2.75 7.40
C LEU A 147 -1.04 1.76 7.90
N TYR A 148 0.21 1.91 7.47
CA TYR A 148 1.30 1.04 7.93
C TYR A 148 1.52 1.12 9.44
N ARG A 149 1.47 2.32 10.01
CA ARG A 149 1.59 2.49 11.47
C ARG A 149 0.47 1.79 12.22
N SER A 150 -0.74 1.77 11.69
CA SER A 150 -1.88 1.12 12.35
C SER A 150 -1.74 -0.39 12.43
N VAL A 151 -1.00 -1.00 11.49
CA VAL A 151 -0.77 -2.44 11.42
C VAL A 151 0.52 -2.85 12.14
N TRP A 152 1.60 -2.08 11.98
CA TRP A 152 2.94 -2.52 12.41
C TRP A 152 3.43 -1.91 13.71
N ASN A 153 2.82 -0.82 14.20
CA ASN A 153 3.30 -0.17 15.42
C ASN A 153 2.38 -0.45 16.61
N GLU A 154 2.71 -1.49 17.35
CA GLU A 154 1.98 -1.86 18.57
C GLU A 154 2.19 -0.86 19.74
N LYS A 155 3.26 -0.07 19.71
CA LYS A 155 3.61 0.86 20.79
C LYS A 155 2.85 2.18 20.72
N GLN A 156 2.42 2.58 19.55
CA GLN A 156 1.68 3.83 19.32
C GLN A 156 0.34 3.54 18.66
N PRO A 157 -0.76 3.57 19.42
CA PRO A 157 -2.09 3.44 18.83
C PRO A 157 -2.31 4.47 17.72
N THR A 158 -2.94 4.03 16.65
CA THR A 158 -3.24 4.85 15.49
C THR A 158 -4.74 5.02 15.33
N LEU A 159 -5.15 6.24 15.08
CA LEU A 159 -6.48 6.60 14.60
C LEU A 159 -6.30 7.76 13.63
N HIS A 160 -6.49 7.51 12.35
CA HIS A 160 -6.29 8.49 11.29
C HIS A 160 -7.47 8.48 10.33
N LEU A 161 -8.02 9.67 10.07
CA LEU A 161 -9.12 9.87 9.13
C LEU A 161 -8.62 10.51 7.85
N LEU A 162 -9.13 10.04 6.72
CA LEU A 162 -9.00 10.65 5.41
C LEU A 162 -10.35 10.64 4.70
N PRO A 163 -10.60 11.59 3.79
CA PRO A 163 -9.82 12.74 3.40
C PRO A 163 -9.94 13.90 4.39
N HIS A 164 -9.32 15.04 4.06
CA HIS A 164 -9.65 16.29 4.74
C HIS A 164 -11.11 16.68 4.50
N TRP A 165 -11.64 17.64 5.30
CA TRP A 165 -13.09 17.89 5.38
C TRP A 165 -13.62 19.00 4.47
N THR A 166 -12.76 19.78 3.80
CA THR A 166 -13.18 20.94 3.00
C THR A 166 -13.19 20.62 1.51
N TRP A 167 -14.40 20.58 0.92
CA TRP A 167 -14.61 20.21 -0.49
C TRP A 167 -15.49 21.23 -1.22
N PRO A 168 -15.01 22.46 -1.50
CA PRO A 168 -15.79 23.43 -2.27
C PRO A 168 -16.11 22.89 -3.67
N GLY A 169 -17.35 23.06 -4.12
CA GLY A 169 -17.84 22.59 -5.41
C GLY A 169 -18.24 21.10 -5.43
N ARG A 170 -18.29 20.43 -4.27
CA ARG A 170 -18.80 19.07 -4.13
C ARG A 170 -20.03 18.96 -3.25
N GLU A 171 -20.74 20.05 -3.06
CA GLU A 171 -21.97 20.10 -2.26
C GLU A 171 -23.01 19.10 -2.81
N GLY A 172 -23.58 18.28 -1.92
CA GLY A 172 -24.53 17.22 -2.28
C GLY A 172 -23.92 15.95 -2.87
N GLN A 173 -22.58 15.88 -3.03
CA GLN A 173 -21.89 14.68 -3.48
C GLN A 173 -21.36 13.87 -2.29
N GLN A 174 -21.36 12.56 -2.42
CA GLN A 174 -20.78 11.68 -1.41
C GLN A 174 -19.24 11.80 -1.40
N THR A 175 -18.68 11.87 -0.21
CA THR A 175 -17.24 11.81 0.03
C THR A 175 -16.95 10.61 0.93
N PRO A 176 -16.34 9.54 0.41
CA PRO A 176 -15.94 8.39 1.22
C PRO A 176 -14.98 8.82 2.33
N VAL A 177 -15.24 8.38 3.56
CA VAL A 177 -14.36 8.61 4.71
C VAL A 177 -13.72 7.28 5.09
N TYR A 178 -12.39 7.23 5.06
CA TYR A 178 -11.61 6.07 5.50
C TYR A 178 -11.01 6.34 6.87
N CYS A 179 -10.84 5.28 7.64
CA CYS A 179 -10.24 5.32 8.97
C CYS A 179 -9.16 4.26 9.09
N TYR A 180 -7.89 4.67 9.14
CA TYR A 180 -6.79 3.76 9.44
C TYR A 180 -6.59 3.69 10.95
N THR A 181 -6.78 2.51 11.53
CA THR A 181 -6.77 2.37 12.98
C THR A 181 -6.19 1.04 13.46
N SER A 182 -5.47 1.09 14.58
CA SER A 182 -5.04 -0.10 15.33
C SER A 182 -6.11 -0.59 16.34
N TYR A 183 -7.19 0.16 16.52
CA TYR A 183 -8.27 -0.23 17.42
C TYR A 183 -9.20 -1.25 16.75
N PRO A 184 -9.91 -2.08 17.53
CA PRO A 184 -10.79 -3.11 17.00
C PRO A 184 -12.07 -2.57 16.36
N GLU A 185 -12.42 -1.32 16.64
CA GLU A 185 -13.59 -0.64 16.09
C GLU A 185 -13.39 0.87 16.03
N ALA A 186 -14.13 1.54 15.16
CA ALA A 186 -14.19 2.98 15.05
C ALA A 186 -15.63 3.46 14.87
N GLU A 187 -15.95 4.61 15.43
CA GLU A 187 -17.25 5.26 15.29
C GLU A 187 -17.04 6.70 14.81
N LEU A 188 -17.74 7.06 13.74
CA LEU A 188 -17.67 8.41 13.17
C LEU A 188 -18.75 9.30 13.76
N PHE A 189 -18.37 10.47 14.21
CA PHE A 189 -19.29 11.53 14.64
C PHE A 189 -19.16 12.75 13.74
N VAL A 190 -20.27 13.30 13.28
CA VAL A 190 -20.34 14.57 12.56
C VAL A 190 -21.22 15.52 13.38
N ASN A 191 -20.65 16.64 13.81
CA ASN A 191 -21.33 17.62 14.68
C ASN A 191 -21.96 16.98 15.93
N GLY A 192 -21.28 16.01 16.54
CA GLY A 192 -21.75 15.30 17.72
C GLY A 192 -22.79 14.20 17.49
N GLN A 193 -23.20 13.98 16.24
CA GLN A 193 -24.13 12.90 15.87
C GLN A 193 -23.35 11.72 15.28
N SER A 194 -23.60 10.52 15.83
CA SER A 194 -23.03 9.29 15.31
C SER A 194 -23.51 9.03 13.88
N GLN A 195 -22.56 8.69 13.01
CA GLN A 195 -22.80 8.26 11.64
C GLN A 195 -22.65 6.74 11.48
N GLY A 196 -22.44 6.04 12.58
CA GLY A 196 -22.29 4.60 12.62
C GLY A 196 -20.92 4.16 13.14
N ARG A 197 -20.86 2.89 13.47
CA ARG A 197 -19.68 2.21 14.02
C ARG A 197 -19.33 1.02 13.14
N ILE A 198 -18.06 0.88 12.82
CA ILE A 198 -17.50 -0.25 12.08
C ILE A 198 -16.54 -1.01 12.98
N LYS A 199 -16.65 -2.32 13.00
CA LYS A 199 -15.71 -3.24 13.65
C LYS A 199 -14.80 -3.87 12.62
N LYS A 200 -13.56 -4.11 13.02
CA LYS A 200 -12.64 -4.90 12.20
C LYS A 200 -13.20 -6.31 11.97
N ASP A 201 -13.11 -6.75 10.75
CA ASP A 201 -13.50 -8.09 10.33
C ASP A 201 -12.34 -8.73 9.53
N LYS A 202 -11.74 -9.75 10.10
CA LYS A 202 -10.61 -10.45 9.44
C LYS A 202 -11.00 -11.08 8.10
N ALA A 203 -12.28 -11.36 7.85
CA ALA A 203 -12.77 -11.86 6.58
C ALA A 203 -13.00 -10.77 5.53
N SER A 204 -13.07 -9.50 5.96
CA SER A 204 -13.19 -8.35 5.06
C SER A 204 -11.82 -7.94 4.52
N ARG A 205 -11.77 -7.49 3.27
CA ARG A 205 -10.55 -6.91 2.70
C ARG A 205 -10.29 -5.49 3.22
N LEU A 206 -11.34 -4.71 3.44
CA LEU A 206 -11.23 -3.29 3.81
C LEU A 206 -11.34 -3.03 5.32
N ASP A 207 -12.05 -3.88 6.05
CA ASP A 207 -12.30 -3.72 7.49
C ASP A 207 -11.37 -4.59 8.36
N ARG A 208 -10.26 -5.03 7.83
CA ARG A 208 -9.32 -5.98 8.44
C ARG A 208 -8.33 -5.35 9.43
#